data_6b8e16982ff58ea4554ebdff4bf1e00d
#
_entry.id   6b8e16982ff58ea4554ebdff4bf1e00d
#
_cell.length_a   1.000
_cell.length_b   1.000
_cell.length_c   1.000
_cell.angle_alpha   90.00
_cell.angle_beta   90.00
_cell.angle_gamma   90.00
#
_symmetry.space_group_name_H-M   'P 1'
#
loop_
_entity.id
_entity.type
_entity.pdbx_description
1 polymer ?
#
loop_
_entity_poly.entity_id
_entity_poly.type
_entity_poly.pdbx_seq_one_letter_code
_entity_poly.pdbx_strand_id
1 'polypeptide(L)'
;MEMNTRGIGALALLGALLLGSTAAYGSETLNTILGGGAGGVAGTMIGKELGGDTGALVGAALGGAAGGAATANKGNKNEAALGGAVGALGGAAIGKSVGGDTGQLIGAGVGGASGSAIGAKTGDGHKSNDRYYDDDHHHKHYKKYKKHKKHR
;
A
#
# COMPACT_ATOMS: atom_id res chain seq x y z
N MET A 1 -3.23 11.29 -38.32
CA MET A 1 -2.79 10.05 -37.66
C MET A 1 -3.50 10.00 -36.32
N GLU A 2 -4.65 9.33 -36.26
CA GLU A 2 -5.36 9.12 -35.00
C GLU A 2 -4.60 8.03 -34.21
N MET A 3 -3.85 8.46 -33.21
CA MET A 3 -3.23 7.53 -32.28
C MET A 3 -4.36 6.85 -31.48
N ASN A 4 -4.53 5.57 -31.72
CA ASN A 4 -5.57 4.74 -31.13
C ASN A 4 -5.43 4.75 -29.60
N THR A 5 -6.31 5.45 -28.90
CA THR A 5 -6.35 5.64 -27.44
C THR A 5 -6.34 4.30 -26.68
N ARG A 6 -6.79 3.23 -27.33
CA ARG A 6 -6.75 1.86 -26.76
C ARG A 6 -5.34 1.28 -26.66
N GLY A 7 -4.43 1.66 -27.58
CA GLY A 7 -3.04 1.22 -27.54
C GLY A 7 -2.21 1.88 -26.43
N ILE A 8 -2.49 3.15 -26.13
CA ILE A 8 -1.78 3.90 -25.11
C ILE A 8 -2.13 3.37 -23.71
N GLY A 9 -3.40 3.01 -23.48
CA GLY A 9 -3.84 2.40 -22.21
C GLY A 9 -3.16 1.05 -21.93
N ALA A 10 -3.05 0.20 -22.97
CA ALA A 10 -2.39 -1.09 -22.85
C ALA A 10 -0.88 -0.96 -22.59
N LEU A 11 -0.22 0.03 -23.21
CA LEU A 11 1.21 0.29 -23.01
C LEU A 11 1.49 0.83 -21.61
N ALA A 12 0.60 1.69 -21.09
CA ALA A 12 0.70 2.23 -19.73
C ALA A 12 0.49 1.14 -18.67
N LEU A 13 -0.46 0.21 -18.91
CA LEU A 13 -0.69 -0.93 -18.02
C LEU A 13 0.49 -1.91 -18.00
N LEU A 14 1.10 -2.14 -19.15
CA LEU A 14 2.29 -2.99 -19.28
C LEU A 14 3.51 -2.33 -18.60
N GLY A 15 3.66 -1.01 -18.72
CA GLY A 15 4.69 -0.24 -18.03
C GLY A 15 4.54 -0.28 -16.52
N ALA A 16 3.32 -0.15 -16.00
CA ALA A 16 3.04 -0.25 -14.57
C ALA A 16 3.32 -1.66 -14.01
N LEU A 17 3.05 -2.70 -14.80
CA LEU A 17 3.32 -4.09 -14.43
C LEU A 17 4.83 -4.40 -14.41
N LEU A 18 5.60 -3.82 -15.36
CA LEU A 18 7.05 -3.99 -15.42
C LEU A 18 7.79 -3.23 -14.33
N LEU A 19 7.29 -2.04 -13.93
CA LEU A 19 7.85 -1.29 -12.79
C LEU A 19 7.58 -1.98 -11.44
N GLY A 20 6.49 -2.75 -11.32
CA GLY A 20 6.19 -3.54 -10.13
C GLY A 20 7.15 -4.71 -9.89
N SER A 21 7.81 -5.22 -10.91
CA SER A 21 8.70 -6.38 -10.80
C SER A 21 10.12 -6.06 -10.32
N THR A 22 10.54 -4.80 -10.35
CA THR A 22 11.88 -4.38 -9.90
C THR A 22 11.94 -4.04 -8.41
N ALA A 23 10.80 -4.01 -7.72
CA ALA A 23 10.71 -3.66 -6.30
C ALA A 23 11.25 -4.73 -5.33
N ALA A 24 11.68 -5.90 -5.83
CA ALA A 24 12.05 -7.05 -4.99
C ALA A 24 13.41 -6.91 -4.27
N TYR A 25 14.22 -5.91 -4.58
CA TYR A 25 15.59 -5.77 -4.08
C TYR A 25 15.87 -4.50 -3.26
N GLY A 26 14.85 -3.70 -2.95
CA GLY A 26 15.00 -2.47 -2.17
C GLY A 26 14.74 -2.67 -0.67
N SER A 27 15.13 -1.68 0.13
CA SER A 27 14.69 -1.61 1.53
C SER A 27 13.16 -1.58 1.60
N GLU A 28 12.56 -2.07 2.70
CA GLU A 28 11.11 -2.08 2.91
C GLU A 28 10.46 -0.72 2.61
N THR A 29 11.09 0.34 3.09
CA THR A 29 10.60 1.71 2.87
C THR A 29 10.55 2.06 1.38
N LEU A 30 11.60 1.71 0.62
CA LEU A 30 11.64 1.98 -0.82
C LEU A 30 10.58 1.19 -1.57
N ASN A 31 10.38 -0.08 -1.23
CA ASN A 31 9.32 -0.90 -1.84
C ASN A 31 7.93 -0.33 -1.56
N THR A 32 7.69 0.13 -0.32
CA THR A 32 6.41 0.72 0.08
C THR A 32 6.16 2.06 -0.63
N ILE A 33 7.19 2.89 -0.80
CA ILE A 33 7.12 4.13 -1.58
C ILE A 33 6.75 3.84 -3.04
N LEU A 34 7.45 2.90 -3.67
CA LEU A 34 7.21 2.53 -5.06
C LEU A 34 5.83 1.90 -5.24
N GLY A 35 5.43 1.01 -4.33
CA GLY A 35 4.12 0.36 -4.37
C GLY A 35 2.97 1.33 -4.21
N GLY A 36 3.01 2.17 -3.20
CA GLY A 36 1.99 3.19 -2.94
C GLY A 36 1.90 4.23 -4.06
N GLY A 37 3.05 4.69 -4.56
CA GLY A 37 3.12 5.65 -5.65
C GLY A 37 2.61 5.08 -6.98
N ALA A 38 3.13 3.94 -7.40
CA ALA A 38 2.72 3.29 -8.65
C ALA A 38 1.24 2.84 -8.59
N GLY A 39 0.81 2.33 -7.43
CA GLY A 39 -0.58 1.96 -7.20
C GLY A 39 -1.51 3.16 -7.30
N GLY A 40 -1.15 4.28 -6.68
CA GLY A 40 -1.92 5.54 -6.74
C GLY A 40 -2.09 6.04 -8.17
N VAL A 41 -1.00 6.09 -8.95
CA VAL A 41 -1.06 6.50 -10.36
C VAL A 41 -1.91 5.54 -11.20
N ALA A 42 -1.66 4.24 -11.12
CA ALA A 42 -2.41 3.24 -11.89
C ALA A 42 -3.90 3.26 -11.53
N GLY A 43 -4.21 3.34 -10.24
CA GLY A 43 -5.58 3.44 -9.76
C GLY A 43 -6.28 4.71 -10.27
N THR A 44 -5.58 5.85 -10.27
CA THR A 44 -6.11 7.11 -10.82
C THR A 44 -6.47 6.98 -12.29
N MET A 45 -5.60 6.37 -13.10
CA MET A 45 -5.82 6.19 -14.53
C MET A 45 -7.04 5.30 -14.79
N ILE A 46 -7.09 4.13 -14.14
CA ILE A 46 -8.21 3.20 -14.30
C ILE A 46 -9.50 3.83 -13.80
N GLY A 47 -9.47 4.46 -12.63
CA GLY A 47 -10.63 5.12 -12.05
C GLY A 47 -11.18 6.24 -12.92
N LYS A 48 -10.29 7.00 -13.58
CA LYS A 48 -10.66 8.06 -14.50
C LYS A 48 -11.42 7.54 -15.72
N GLU A 49 -11.00 6.42 -16.30
CA GLU A 49 -11.69 5.77 -17.42
C GLU A 49 -13.08 5.26 -17.04
N LEU A 50 -13.28 4.84 -15.79
CA LEU A 50 -14.53 4.29 -15.29
C LEU A 50 -15.53 5.34 -14.80
N GLY A 51 -15.05 6.41 -14.19
CA GLY A 51 -15.91 7.38 -13.51
C GLY A 51 -15.43 8.83 -13.57
N GLY A 52 -14.62 9.18 -14.57
CA GLY A 52 -14.11 10.55 -14.75
C GLY A 52 -13.29 11.01 -13.54
N ASP A 53 -13.42 12.28 -13.16
CA ASP A 53 -12.64 12.86 -12.07
C ASP A 53 -12.93 12.25 -10.70
N THR A 54 -14.19 11.93 -10.43
CA THR A 54 -14.56 11.23 -9.18
C THR A 54 -13.99 9.81 -9.15
N GLY A 55 -14.10 9.11 -10.26
CA GLY A 55 -13.49 7.78 -10.41
C GLY A 55 -11.97 7.80 -10.24
N ALA A 56 -11.31 8.84 -10.77
CA ALA A 56 -9.88 9.03 -10.61
C ALA A 56 -9.47 9.18 -9.13
N LEU A 57 -10.21 9.94 -8.34
CA LEU A 57 -9.95 10.11 -6.91
C LEU A 57 -10.16 8.81 -6.12
N VAL A 58 -11.27 8.10 -6.40
CA VAL A 58 -11.53 6.79 -5.76
C VAL A 58 -10.47 5.78 -6.18
N GLY A 59 -10.12 5.77 -7.47
CA GLY A 59 -9.07 4.90 -7.99
C GLY A 59 -7.70 5.20 -7.38
N ALA A 60 -7.34 6.47 -7.18
CA ALA A 60 -6.12 6.87 -6.49
C ALA A 60 -6.05 6.28 -5.08
N ALA A 61 -7.14 6.42 -4.32
CA ALA A 61 -7.22 5.92 -2.95
C ALA A 61 -7.10 4.39 -2.90
N LEU A 62 -7.85 3.67 -3.73
CA LEU A 62 -7.81 2.20 -3.78
C LEU A 62 -6.47 1.69 -4.27
N GLY A 63 -5.91 2.32 -5.31
CA GLY A 63 -4.61 1.96 -5.86
C GLY A 63 -3.46 2.25 -4.89
N GLY A 64 -3.48 3.40 -4.21
CA GLY A 64 -2.50 3.75 -3.18
C GLY A 64 -2.56 2.81 -1.97
N ALA A 65 -3.78 2.45 -1.53
CA ALA A 65 -3.98 1.47 -0.48
C ALA A 65 -3.44 0.09 -0.85
N ALA A 66 -3.85 -0.43 -2.02
CA ALA A 66 -3.45 -1.75 -2.49
C ALA A 66 -1.94 -1.84 -2.73
N GLY A 67 -1.35 -0.83 -3.38
CA GLY A 67 0.07 -0.77 -3.64
C GLY A 67 0.90 -0.65 -2.37
N GLY A 68 0.49 0.20 -1.44
CA GLY A 68 1.12 0.35 -0.13
C GLY A 68 1.08 -0.94 0.69
N ALA A 69 -0.10 -1.57 0.77
CA ALA A 69 -0.26 -2.84 1.49
C ALA A 69 0.51 -4.00 0.87
N ALA A 70 0.56 -4.06 -0.47
CA ALA A 70 1.23 -5.15 -1.18
C ALA A 70 2.74 -5.17 -0.91
N THR A 71 3.34 -4.00 -0.73
CA THR A 71 4.78 -3.80 -0.62
C THR A 71 5.26 -3.60 0.80
N ALA A 72 4.37 -3.35 1.74
CA ALA A 72 4.69 -3.24 3.17
C ALA A 72 4.90 -4.62 3.80
N ASN A 73 5.70 -4.66 4.87
CA ASN A 73 5.88 -5.85 5.69
C ASN A 73 4.55 -6.33 6.30
N LYS A 74 4.48 -7.66 6.56
CA LYS A 74 3.26 -8.34 7.02
C LYS A 74 2.59 -7.68 8.22
N GLY A 75 3.36 -7.00 9.05
CA GLY A 75 2.84 -6.33 10.22
C GLY A 75 2.37 -4.88 10.00
N ASN A 76 2.69 -4.24 8.89
CA ASN A 76 2.45 -2.81 8.64
C ASN A 76 1.52 -2.57 7.44
N LYS A 77 0.90 -3.63 6.93
CA LYS A 77 0.09 -3.57 5.71
C LYS A 77 -1.13 -2.67 5.84
N ASN A 78 -1.81 -2.73 6.97
CA ASN A 78 -3.02 -1.93 7.22
C ASN A 78 -2.67 -0.44 7.32
N GLU A 79 -1.61 -0.12 8.02
CA GLU A 79 -1.14 1.25 8.22
C GLU A 79 -0.59 1.83 6.91
N ALA A 80 0.16 1.03 6.15
CA ALA A 80 0.64 1.41 4.82
C ALA A 80 -0.50 1.58 3.82
N ALA A 81 -1.53 0.72 3.88
CA ALA A 81 -2.73 0.84 3.07
C ALA A 81 -3.49 2.13 3.38
N LEU A 82 -3.73 2.40 4.65
CA LEU A 82 -4.44 3.60 5.08
C LEU A 82 -3.68 4.87 4.70
N GLY A 83 -2.38 4.90 4.99
CA GLY A 83 -1.52 6.02 4.59
C GLY A 83 -1.47 6.22 3.08
N GLY A 84 -1.35 5.14 2.31
CA GLY A 84 -1.35 5.15 0.86
C GLY A 84 -2.68 5.65 0.28
N ALA A 85 -3.81 5.20 0.84
CA ALA A 85 -5.14 5.65 0.42
C ALA A 85 -5.33 7.15 0.64
N VAL A 86 -5.09 7.62 1.85
CA VAL A 86 -5.28 9.03 2.23
C VAL A 86 -4.30 9.93 1.49
N GLY A 87 -3.02 9.49 1.40
CA GLY A 87 -1.99 10.22 0.68
C GLY A 87 -2.27 10.35 -0.81
N ALA A 88 -2.62 9.25 -1.48
CA ALA A 88 -2.94 9.26 -2.90
C ALA A 88 -4.18 10.08 -3.22
N LEU A 89 -5.25 9.95 -2.42
CA LEU A 89 -6.47 10.73 -2.58
C LEU A 89 -6.22 12.23 -2.38
N GLY A 90 -5.56 12.60 -1.29
CA GLY A 90 -5.26 14.01 -0.99
C GLY A 90 -4.30 14.61 -2.02
N GLY A 91 -3.28 13.88 -2.39
CA GLY A 91 -2.33 14.29 -3.43
C GLY A 91 -2.99 14.45 -4.80
N ALA A 92 -3.87 13.51 -5.18
CA ALA A 92 -4.64 13.59 -6.42
C ALA A 92 -5.56 14.81 -6.45
N ALA A 93 -6.28 15.09 -5.34
CA ALA A 93 -7.19 16.23 -5.25
C ALA A 93 -6.43 17.57 -5.37
N ILE A 94 -5.34 17.72 -4.62
CA ILE A 94 -4.51 18.93 -4.68
C ILE A 94 -3.86 19.04 -6.04
N GLY A 95 -3.27 17.97 -6.55
CA GLY A 95 -2.62 17.94 -7.87
C GLY A 95 -3.59 18.33 -8.99
N LYS A 96 -4.85 17.85 -8.93
CA LYS A 96 -5.89 18.23 -9.89
C LYS A 96 -6.15 19.74 -9.88
N SER A 97 -6.21 20.34 -8.70
CA SER A 97 -6.48 21.79 -8.56
C SER A 97 -5.35 22.66 -9.12
N VAL A 98 -4.11 22.17 -9.07
CA VAL A 98 -2.93 22.95 -9.49
C VAL A 98 -2.54 22.68 -10.94
N GLY A 99 -2.58 21.42 -11.36
CA GLY A 99 -2.03 20.98 -12.65
C GLY A 99 -3.00 20.13 -13.50
N GLY A 100 -4.31 20.22 -13.22
CA GLY A 100 -5.30 19.46 -13.97
C GLY A 100 -5.06 17.95 -13.91
N ASP A 101 -5.24 17.24 -15.01
CA ASP A 101 -5.14 15.79 -15.08
C ASP A 101 -3.72 15.29 -14.84
N THR A 102 -2.73 15.97 -15.38
CA THR A 102 -1.32 15.62 -15.15
C THR A 102 -0.95 15.85 -13.69
N GLY A 103 -1.37 16.97 -13.11
CA GLY A 103 -1.18 17.25 -11.69
C GLY A 103 -1.84 16.20 -10.79
N GLN A 104 -3.04 15.75 -11.15
CA GLN A 104 -3.75 14.68 -10.44
C GLN A 104 -2.93 13.37 -10.38
N LEU A 105 -2.38 12.94 -11.51
CA LEU A 105 -1.54 11.73 -11.57
C LEU A 105 -0.26 11.86 -10.75
N ILE A 106 0.44 12.97 -10.89
CA ILE A 106 1.67 13.24 -10.14
C ILE A 106 1.35 13.31 -8.64
N GLY A 107 0.28 14.02 -8.28
CA GLY A 107 -0.16 14.16 -6.89
C GLY A 107 -0.55 12.82 -6.27
N ALA A 108 -1.28 11.96 -7.02
CA ALA A 108 -1.63 10.61 -6.57
C ALA A 108 -0.39 9.76 -6.32
N GLY A 109 0.60 9.84 -7.24
CA GLY A 109 1.85 9.10 -7.12
C GLY A 109 2.68 9.52 -5.91
N VAL A 110 2.94 10.82 -5.79
CA VAL A 110 3.74 11.38 -4.67
C VAL A 110 3.03 11.20 -3.34
N GLY A 111 1.71 11.48 -3.31
CA GLY A 111 0.89 11.31 -2.11
C GLY A 111 0.80 9.86 -1.66
N GLY A 112 0.55 8.94 -2.60
CA GLY A 112 0.50 7.50 -2.33
C GLY A 112 1.85 6.95 -1.82
N ALA A 113 2.94 7.38 -2.43
CA ALA A 113 4.29 6.99 -2.02
C ALA A 113 4.63 7.45 -0.60
N SER A 114 4.46 8.75 -0.33
CA SER A 114 4.76 9.34 0.98
C SER A 114 3.81 8.84 2.06
N GLY A 115 2.51 8.76 1.75
CA GLY A 115 1.50 8.27 2.68
C GLY A 115 1.73 6.83 3.09
N SER A 116 2.01 5.94 2.14
CA SER A 116 2.32 4.53 2.42
C SER A 116 3.57 4.37 3.28
N ALA A 117 4.62 5.14 2.99
CA ALA A 117 5.86 5.09 3.76
C ALA A 117 5.66 5.57 5.21
N ILE A 118 4.91 6.67 5.40
CA ILE A 118 4.57 7.18 6.73
C ILE A 118 3.72 6.17 7.47
N GLY A 119 2.66 5.64 6.82
CA GLY A 119 1.79 4.62 7.40
C GLY A 119 2.57 3.40 7.88
N ALA A 120 3.43 2.84 7.01
CA ALA A 120 4.26 1.68 7.35
C ALA A 120 5.14 1.94 8.58
N LYS A 121 5.78 3.10 8.66
CA LYS A 121 6.61 3.47 9.82
C LYS A 121 5.81 3.65 11.10
N THR A 122 4.60 4.18 11.01
CA THR A 122 3.72 4.36 12.18
C THR A 122 3.28 3.01 12.75
N GLY A 123 3.05 2.00 11.90
CA GLY A 123 2.73 0.64 12.30
C GLY A 123 3.83 -0.02 13.15
N ASP A 124 5.10 0.25 12.88
CA ASP A 124 6.22 -0.30 13.65
C ASP A 124 6.22 0.17 15.11
N GLY A 125 5.73 1.36 15.39
CA GLY A 125 5.65 1.91 16.75
C GLY A 125 4.61 1.25 17.65
N HIS A 126 3.56 0.65 17.10
CA HIS A 126 2.47 0.03 17.87
C HIS A 126 2.76 -1.43 18.26
N LYS A 127 3.71 -2.09 17.62
CA LYS A 127 4.05 -3.51 17.88
C LYS A 127 4.94 -3.73 19.09
N SER A 128 5.51 -2.69 19.64
CA SER A 128 6.39 -2.79 20.80
C SER A 128 5.66 -3.15 22.09
N ASN A 129 4.34 -2.95 22.18
CA ASN A 129 3.58 -3.17 23.39
C ASN A 129 2.84 -4.51 23.47
N ASP A 130 2.60 -5.19 22.33
CA ASP A 130 1.81 -6.42 22.34
C ASP A 130 2.64 -7.70 22.61
N ARG A 131 3.98 -7.58 22.68
CA ARG A 131 4.84 -8.75 22.94
C ARG A 131 5.00 -9.12 24.41
N TYR A 132 4.42 -8.36 25.33
CA TYR A 132 4.60 -8.58 26.77
C TYR A 132 3.50 -9.41 27.44
N TYR A 133 2.41 -9.79 26.72
CA TYR A 133 1.27 -10.44 27.37
C TYR A 133 0.97 -11.87 26.93
N ASP A 134 1.68 -12.46 25.95
CA ASP A 134 1.24 -13.76 25.39
C ASP A 134 2.13 -14.97 25.67
N ASP A 135 3.25 -14.81 26.37
CA ASP A 135 4.19 -15.93 26.58
C ASP A 135 4.06 -16.66 27.94
N ASP A 136 3.24 -16.17 28.87
CA ASP A 136 3.22 -16.77 30.23
C ASP A 136 2.08 -17.78 30.49
N HIS A 137 1.10 -17.94 29.61
CA HIS A 137 -0.04 -18.80 29.88
C HIS A 137 0.00 -20.20 29.27
N HIS A 138 0.85 -20.49 28.28
CA HIS A 138 0.90 -21.82 27.65
C HIS A 138 1.90 -22.80 28.26
N HIS A 139 2.86 -22.37 29.07
CA HIS A 139 3.84 -23.29 29.66
C HIS A 139 3.42 -23.93 30.99
N LYS A 140 2.36 -23.49 31.66
CA LYS A 140 1.94 -24.06 32.95
C LYS A 140 1.11 -25.35 32.83
N HIS A 141 0.43 -25.58 31.72
CA HIS A 141 -0.41 -26.79 31.57
C HIS A 141 0.37 -28.04 31.16
N TYR A 142 1.51 -27.92 30.46
CA TYR A 142 2.25 -29.11 30.02
C TYR A 142 3.10 -29.76 31.13
N LYS A 143 3.49 -29.03 32.16
CA LYS A 143 4.28 -29.61 33.28
C LYS A 143 3.42 -30.44 34.25
N LYS A 144 2.12 -30.23 34.32
CA LYS A 144 1.24 -30.93 35.24
C LYS A 144 0.93 -32.37 34.74
N TYR A 145 0.90 -32.60 33.45
CA TYR A 145 0.62 -33.92 32.88
C TYR A 145 1.82 -34.88 32.94
N LYS A 146 3.05 -34.39 32.97
CA LYS A 146 4.26 -35.26 33.06
C LYS A 146 4.53 -35.83 34.47
N LYS A 147 3.99 -35.17 35.51
CA LYS A 147 4.23 -35.57 36.90
C LYS A 147 3.34 -36.74 37.34
N HIS A 148 2.20 -36.96 36.71
CA HIS A 148 1.30 -38.09 37.05
C HIS A 148 1.65 -39.41 36.36
N LYS A 149 2.55 -39.43 35.39
CA LYS A 149 2.94 -40.67 34.67
C LYS A 149 4.14 -41.38 35.25
N LYS A 150 4.77 -40.86 36.33
CA LYS A 150 6.02 -41.40 36.90
C LYS A 150 5.78 -42.18 38.21
N HIS A 151 4.53 -42.38 38.64
CA HIS A 151 4.16 -43.14 39.83
C HIS A 151 3.06 -44.19 39.57
N ARG A 152 3.21 -44.91 38.45
CA ARG A 152 2.49 -46.18 38.23
C ARG A 152 3.44 -47.15 37.61
#